data_a0a2328783fae8d540fad0a4607c2efc
#
_entry.id   a0a2328783fae8d540fad0a4607c2efc
#
_cell.length_a   1.000
_cell.length_b   1.000
_cell.length_c   1.000
_cell.angle_alpha   90.00
_cell.angle_beta   90.00
_cell.angle_gamma   90.00
#
_symmetry.space_group_name_H-M   'P 1'
#
loop_
_entity.id
_entity.type
_entity.pdbx_description
1 polymer ?
#
loop_
_entity_poly.entity_id
_entity_poly.type
_entity_poly.pdbx_seq_one_letter_code
_entity_poly.pdbx_strand_id
1 'polypeptide(L)'
;TDIALDPYTSHGQDGLIAAGDSRAYVLNDETLEVLALQARVHAQAGADIVAPSDMMDGRIGRIRQELERAGQTHTRILAYSAKYASSFYGPFRDAVGSAANLGKGNKYTYQMDPANSDEALHEVALDLAEGADMVMVKPGMPYLDIVRRVKETFKVPTYVYQVSGEYAMLKAAAQNGWLDERACVLESLLACRRAGADGILSYFALAAAEWLASTA
;
A
#
# COMPACT_ATOMS: atom_id res chain seq x y z
N THR A 1 -0.19 -6.26 -9.49
CA THR A 1 -1.62 -6.20 -9.10
C THR A 1 -1.75 -6.13 -7.60
N ASP A 2 -2.75 -5.39 -7.10
CA ASP A 2 -3.07 -5.32 -5.67
C ASP A 2 -3.75 -6.63 -5.22
N ILE A 3 -3.31 -7.19 -4.09
CA ILE A 3 -3.97 -8.29 -3.40
C ILE A 3 -4.69 -7.67 -2.22
N ALA A 4 -6.01 -7.55 -2.34
CA ALA A 4 -6.85 -6.80 -1.42
C ALA A 4 -8.27 -7.36 -1.38
N LEU A 5 -8.91 -7.38 -0.21
CA LEU A 5 -10.27 -7.87 -0.02
C LEU A 5 -11.29 -6.77 0.25
N ASP A 6 -10.86 -5.60 0.72
CA ASP A 6 -11.77 -4.51 1.11
C ASP A 6 -12.71 -4.03 -0.01
N PRO A 7 -12.36 -4.06 -1.32
CA PRO A 7 -13.32 -3.75 -2.37
C PRO A 7 -14.46 -4.79 -2.51
N TYR A 8 -14.26 -5.97 -1.97
CA TYR A 8 -15.18 -7.11 -2.13
C TYR A 8 -15.93 -7.49 -0.85
N THR A 9 -15.53 -6.92 0.30
CA THR A 9 -16.20 -7.18 1.58
C THR A 9 -17.36 -6.23 1.81
N SER A 10 -18.48 -6.74 2.32
CA SER A 10 -19.66 -5.93 2.65
C SER A 10 -19.48 -5.02 3.87
N HIS A 11 -18.41 -5.22 4.62
CA HIS A 11 -18.08 -4.50 5.86
C HIS A 11 -16.84 -3.58 5.71
N GLY A 12 -16.18 -3.55 4.54
CA GLY A 12 -15.07 -2.67 4.23
C GLY A 12 -13.74 -2.96 4.93
N GLN A 13 -13.62 -4.06 5.69
CA GLN A 13 -12.35 -4.50 6.27
C GLN A 13 -11.50 -5.22 5.21
N ASP A 14 -10.17 -5.24 5.41
CA ASP A 14 -9.20 -5.86 4.50
C ASP A 14 -9.15 -7.40 4.61
N GLY A 15 -9.99 -8.02 5.44
CA GLY A 15 -10.04 -9.47 5.64
C GLY A 15 -11.40 -9.97 6.09
N LEU A 16 -11.47 -11.26 6.38
CA LEU A 16 -12.68 -11.92 6.86
C LEU A 16 -12.97 -11.53 8.30
N ILE A 17 -14.25 -11.45 8.67
CA ILE A 17 -14.69 -11.21 10.05
C ILE A 17 -15.56 -12.36 10.53
N ALA A 18 -15.59 -12.60 11.84
CA ALA A 18 -16.46 -13.59 12.44
C ALA A 18 -17.93 -13.19 12.26
N ALA A 19 -18.77 -14.16 11.91
CA ALA A 19 -20.22 -13.94 11.77
C ALA A 19 -20.79 -13.41 13.09
N GLY A 20 -21.50 -12.26 13.03
CA GLY A 20 -22.13 -11.65 14.20
C GLY A 20 -21.19 -10.86 15.10
N ASP A 21 -19.91 -10.72 14.78
CA ASP A 21 -19.01 -9.85 15.56
C ASP A 21 -19.27 -8.38 15.25
N SER A 22 -19.89 -7.68 16.20
CA SER A 22 -20.17 -6.24 16.09
C SER A 22 -18.93 -5.36 16.09
N ARG A 23 -17.77 -5.89 16.50
CA ARG A 23 -16.48 -5.19 16.48
C ARG A 23 -15.80 -5.26 15.11
N ALA A 24 -16.29 -6.14 14.21
CA ALA A 24 -15.70 -6.41 12.91
C ALA A 24 -14.19 -6.73 12.97
N TYR A 25 -13.80 -7.52 13.98
CA TYR A 25 -12.41 -7.96 14.14
C TYR A 25 -12.03 -8.92 13.01
N VAL A 26 -10.90 -8.64 12.35
CA VAL A 26 -10.44 -9.46 11.22
C VAL A 26 -9.81 -10.76 11.73
N LEU A 27 -10.25 -11.87 11.15
CA LEU A 27 -9.69 -13.20 11.37
C LEU A 27 -8.42 -13.37 10.51
N ASN A 28 -7.27 -13.27 11.14
CA ASN A 28 -5.97 -13.25 10.45
C ASN A 28 -5.79 -14.51 9.59
N ASP A 29 -5.77 -15.68 10.22
CA ASP A 29 -5.37 -16.94 9.58
C ASP A 29 -6.31 -17.34 8.44
N GLU A 30 -7.63 -17.15 8.63
CA GLU A 30 -8.64 -17.42 7.59
C GLU A 30 -8.48 -16.44 6.41
N THR A 31 -8.07 -15.20 6.68
CA THR A 31 -7.83 -14.19 5.66
C THR A 31 -6.61 -14.55 4.81
N LEU A 32 -5.54 -15.09 5.41
CA LEU A 32 -4.33 -15.50 4.68
C LEU A 32 -4.63 -16.50 3.55
N GLU A 33 -5.54 -17.43 3.77
CA GLU A 33 -5.89 -18.44 2.77
C GLU A 33 -6.58 -17.81 1.54
N VAL A 34 -7.42 -16.81 1.76
CA VAL A 34 -8.12 -16.10 0.68
C VAL A 34 -7.14 -15.21 -0.10
N LEU A 35 -6.25 -14.50 0.59
CA LEU A 35 -5.22 -13.66 -0.03
C LEU A 35 -4.25 -14.51 -0.88
N ALA A 36 -3.83 -15.66 -0.38
CA ALA A 36 -2.97 -16.60 -1.12
C ALA A 36 -3.63 -17.10 -2.40
N LEU A 37 -4.94 -17.44 -2.32
CA LEU A 37 -5.71 -17.84 -3.49
C LEU A 37 -5.85 -16.69 -4.50
N GLN A 38 -6.12 -15.47 -4.06
CA GLN A 38 -6.20 -14.29 -4.91
C GLN A 38 -4.86 -14.04 -5.62
N ALA A 39 -3.74 -14.11 -4.89
CA ALA A 39 -2.40 -13.94 -5.46
C ALA A 39 -2.10 -14.98 -6.54
N ARG A 40 -2.46 -16.26 -6.30
CA ARG A 40 -2.32 -17.33 -7.30
C ARG A 40 -3.12 -17.02 -8.56
N VAL A 41 -4.38 -16.61 -8.44
CA VAL A 41 -5.24 -16.30 -9.60
C VAL A 41 -4.64 -15.14 -10.41
N HIS A 42 -4.14 -14.10 -9.74
CA HIS A 42 -3.50 -12.96 -10.43
C HIS A 42 -2.22 -13.40 -11.16
N ALA A 43 -1.38 -14.20 -10.52
CA ALA A 43 -0.16 -14.73 -11.13
C ALA A 43 -0.46 -15.61 -12.35
N GLN A 44 -1.46 -16.50 -12.26
CA GLN A 44 -1.91 -17.33 -13.38
C GLN A 44 -2.48 -16.51 -14.53
N ALA A 45 -3.08 -15.35 -14.25
CA ALA A 45 -3.55 -14.40 -15.26
C ALA A 45 -2.41 -13.57 -15.89
N GLY A 46 -1.16 -13.76 -15.46
CA GLY A 46 0.03 -13.11 -16.04
C GLY A 46 0.54 -11.90 -15.26
N ALA A 47 0.18 -11.74 -14.00
CA ALA A 47 0.78 -10.69 -13.16
C ALA A 47 2.24 -11.02 -12.85
N ASP A 48 3.16 -10.11 -13.18
CA ASP A 48 4.59 -10.22 -12.84
C ASP A 48 4.86 -9.93 -11.37
N ILE A 49 4.03 -9.08 -10.76
CA ILE A 49 4.16 -8.66 -9.37
C ILE A 49 2.77 -8.67 -8.71
N VAL A 50 2.70 -9.29 -7.54
CA VAL A 50 1.55 -9.22 -6.64
C VAL A 50 1.90 -8.35 -5.43
N ALA A 51 0.96 -7.49 -4.98
CA ALA A 51 1.23 -6.49 -3.96
C ALA A 51 0.18 -6.56 -2.85
N PRO A 52 0.38 -7.41 -1.82
CA PRO A 52 -0.54 -7.54 -0.69
C PRO A 52 -0.61 -6.25 0.13
N SER A 53 -1.84 -5.72 0.29
CA SER A 53 -2.06 -4.41 0.93
C SER A 53 -2.89 -4.47 2.21
N ASP A 54 -3.12 -5.65 2.75
CA ASP A 54 -4.02 -5.95 3.86
C ASP A 54 -3.42 -5.72 5.27
N MET A 55 -2.14 -5.99 5.47
CA MET A 55 -1.41 -5.94 6.76
C MET A 55 -1.68 -7.12 7.71
N MET A 56 -2.10 -8.28 7.21
CA MET A 56 -2.23 -9.48 8.04
C MET A 56 -0.88 -10.11 8.32
N ASP A 57 -0.69 -10.65 9.53
CA ASP A 57 0.55 -11.31 9.93
C ASP A 57 0.77 -12.61 9.16
N GLY A 58 1.98 -12.82 8.63
CA GLY A 58 2.36 -14.04 7.92
C GLY A 58 1.86 -14.13 6.47
N ARG A 59 1.20 -13.08 5.94
CA ARG A 59 0.61 -13.09 4.59
C ARG A 59 1.64 -13.24 3.48
N ILE A 60 2.80 -12.66 3.64
CA ILE A 60 3.85 -12.71 2.61
C ILE A 60 4.36 -14.14 2.47
N GLY A 61 4.66 -14.80 3.59
CA GLY A 61 5.09 -16.19 3.61
C GLY A 61 4.04 -17.14 3.03
N ARG A 62 2.76 -16.93 3.39
CA ARG A 62 1.67 -17.75 2.88
C ARG A 62 1.47 -17.57 1.37
N ILE A 63 1.52 -16.34 0.88
CA ILE A 63 1.44 -16.03 -0.57
C ILE A 63 2.64 -16.63 -1.30
N ARG A 64 3.87 -16.48 -0.80
CA ARG A 64 5.06 -17.06 -1.44
C ARG A 64 4.94 -18.57 -1.57
N GLN A 65 4.53 -19.26 -0.50
CA GLN A 65 4.31 -20.71 -0.53
C GLN A 65 3.28 -21.12 -1.58
N GLU A 66 2.18 -20.38 -1.70
CA GLU A 66 1.14 -20.70 -2.69
C GLU A 66 1.61 -20.48 -4.12
N LEU A 67 2.35 -19.40 -4.38
CA LEU A 67 2.93 -19.12 -5.69
C LEU A 67 3.93 -20.22 -6.10
N GLU A 68 4.81 -20.63 -5.19
CA GLU A 68 5.76 -21.75 -5.44
C GLU A 68 5.02 -23.06 -5.75
N ARG A 69 4.02 -23.39 -4.93
CA ARG A 69 3.20 -24.61 -5.13
C ARG A 69 2.46 -24.61 -6.48
N ALA A 70 2.04 -23.43 -6.94
CA ALA A 70 1.36 -23.25 -8.21
C ALA A 70 2.32 -23.15 -9.42
N GLY A 71 3.62 -23.26 -9.23
CA GLY A 71 4.65 -23.12 -10.28
C GLY A 71 4.85 -21.68 -10.75
N GLN A 72 4.38 -20.69 -9.99
CA GLN A 72 4.49 -19.25 -10.30
C GLN A 72 5.75 -18.65 -9.64
N THR A 73 6.89 -19.32 -9.80
CA THR A 73 8.15 -19.01 -9.10
C THR A 73 8.77 -17.68 -9.48
N HIS A 74 8.40 -17.13 -10.65
CA HIS A 74 8.90 -15.84 -11.14
C HIS A 74 8.04 -14.65 -10.74
N THR A 75 6.84 -14.87 -10.20
CA THR A 75 5.97 -13.80 -9.69
C THR A 75 6.58 -13.22 -8.42
N ARG A 76 6.87 -11.92 -8.44
CA ARG A 76 7.48 -11.20 -7.31
C ARG A 76 6.42 -10.69 -6.36
N ILE A 77 6.84 -10.41 -5.13
CA ILE A 77 5.98 -9.86 -4.09
C ILE A 77 6.48 -8.46 -3.71
N LEU A 78 5.62 -7.45 -3.91
CA LEU A 78 5.78 -6.09 -3.40
C LEU A 78 4.90 -5.94 -2.16
N ALA A 79 5.47 -6.10 -0.99
CA ALA A 79 4.73 -6.07 0.27
C ALA A 79 4.41 -4.62 0.71
N TYR A 80 3.17 -4.34 1.08
CA TYR A 80 2.81 -3.11 1.79
C TYR A 80 3.23 -3.24 3.26
N SER A 81 4.54 -3.31 3.51
CA SER A 81 5.11 -3.65 4.82
C SER A 81 4.91 -2.57 5.87
N ALA A 82 4.81 -1.30 5.46
CA ALA A 82 4.61 -0.17 6.35
C ALA A 82 3.40 0.66 5.92
N LYS A 83 2.21 0.14 6.21
CA LYS A 83 0.93 0.80 5.92
C LYS A 83 0.30 1.34 7.20
N TYR A 84 0.24 2.65 7.29
CA TYR A 84 -0.26 3.36 8.46
C TYR A 84 -1.77 3.60 8.42
N ALA A 85 -2.41 3.61 9.58
CA ALA A 85 -3.80 4.03 9.74
C ALA A 85 -3.89 5.55 9.55
N SER A 86 -4.18 5.98 8.33
CA SER A 86 -4.06 7.37 7.93
C SER A 86 -5.40 8.02 7.57
N SER A 87 -5.54 9.30 7.93
CA SER A 87 -6.65 10.14 7.50
C SER A 87 -6.58 10.53 6.01
N PHE A 88 -5.43 10.35 5.37
CA PHE A 88 -5.24 10.66 3.94
C PHE A 88 -5.89 9.65 2.98
N TYR A 89 -6.55 8.59 3.49
CA TYR A 89 -7.26 7.61 2.64
C TYR A 89 -8.70 8.03 2.27
N GLY A 90 -9.21 9.15 2.79
CA GLY A 90 -10.60 9.56 2.63
C GLY A 90 -11.10 9.48 1.19
N PRO A 91 -10.51 10.20 0.20
CA PRO A 91 -11.01 10.19 -1.17
C PRO A 91 -11.04 8.80 -1.84
N PHE A 92 -10.07 7.93 -1.53
CA PHE A 92 -10.07 6.56 -2.04
C PHE A 92 -11.23 5.73 -1.45
N ARG A 93 -11.47 5.85 -0.15
CA ARG A 93 -12.56 5.12 0.51
C ARG A 93 -13.92 5.49 -0.07
N ASP A 94 -14.11 6.76 -0.41
CA ASP A 94 -15.33 7.23 -1.08
C ASP A 94 -15.42 6.67 -2.49
N ALA A 95 -14.32 6.69 -3.26
CA ALA A 95 -14.30 6.23 -4.65
C ALA A 95 -14.61 4.74 -4.81
N VAL A 96 -14.13 3.89 -3.89
CA VAL A 96 -14.39 2.42 -3.93
C VAL A 96 -15.61 2.01 -3.10
N GLY A 97 -16.33 2.96 -2.49
CA GLY A 97 -17.52 2.68 -1.67
C GLY A 97 -17.22 2.03 -0.30
N SER A 98 -15.94 1.81 0.03
CA SER A 98 -15.56 1.18 1.29
C SER A 98 -15.84 2.07 2.51
N ALA A 99 -15.93 3.39 2.34
CA ALA A 99 -16.33 4.31 3.40
C ALA A 99 -17.75 4.03 3.89
N ALA A 100 -18.71 3.77 2.97
CA ALA A 100 -20.07 3.41 3.31
C ALA A 100 -20.17 2.06 4.03
N ASN A 101 -19.41 1.06 3.56
CA ASN A 101 -19.38 -0.27 4.15
C ASN A 101 -18.70 -0.28 5.53
N LEU A 102 -17.59 0.44 5.70
CA LEU A 102 -16.88 0.56 6.97
C LEU A 102 -17.69 1.36 8.01
N GLY A 103 -18.53 2.31 7.58
CA GLY A 103 -19.37 3.12 8.44
C GLY A 103 -18.57 3.87 9.49
N LYS A 104 -18.84 3.59 10.78
CA LYS A 104 -18.10 4.14 11.93
C LYS A 104 -16.89 3.27 12.34
N GLY A 105 -16.63 2.16 11.64
CA GLY A 105 -15.50 1.30 11.91
C GLY A 105 -14.16 1.94 11.53
N ASN A 106 -13.07 1.31 11.95
CA ASN A 106 -11.72 1.70 11.61
C ASN A 106 -10.87 0.45 11.33
N LYS A 107 -9.62 0.66 10.93
CA LYS A 107 -8.64 -0.39 10.62
C LYS A 107 -7.45 -0.37 11.58
N TYR A 108 -7.61 0.21 12.77
CA TYR A 108 -6.52 0.40 13.75
C TYR A 108 -6.02 -0.91 14.38
N THR A 109 -6.76 -1.99 14.22
CA THR A 109 -6.37 -3.31 14.76
C THR A 109 -5.29 -3.99 13.93
N TYR A 110 -5.04 -3.54 12.70
CA TYR A 110 -4.03 -4.13 11.81
C TYR A 110 -3.26 -3.11 10.94
N GLN A 111 -3.73 -1.87 10.80
CA GLN A 111 -2.91 -0.81 10.21
C GLN A 111 -2.09 -0.13 11.31
N MET A 112 -0.85 0.25 10.97
CA MET A 112 0.13 0.75 11.94
C MET A 112 -0.28 2.09 12.55
N ASP A 113 0.11 2.31 13.80
CA ASP A 113 -0.08 3.58 14.50
C ASP A 113 0.77 4.70 13.85
N PRO A 114 0.15 5.81 13.39
CA PRO A 114 0.89 6.95 12.84
C PRO A 114 1.96 7.56 13.75
N ALA A 115 1.85 7.35 15.05
CA ALA A 115 2.83 7.85 16.02
C ALA A 115 4.05 6.92 16.20
N ASN A 116 4.01 5.70 15.66
CA ASN A 116 5.06 4.71 15.85
C ASN A 116 5.91 4.54 14.58
N SER A 117 7.19 4.89 14.66
CA SER A 117 8.12 4.73 13.54
C SER A 117 8.95 3.44 13.62
N ASP A 118 9.03 2.80 14.79
CA ASP A 118 9.90 1.63 14.99
C ASP A 118 9.23 0.34 14.52
N GLU A 119 7.92 0.24 14.64
CA GLU A 119 7.11 -0.86 14.12
C GLU A 119 7.34 -1.08 12.62
N ALA A 120 7.49 -0.01 11.84
CA ALA A 120 7.76 -0.13 10.40
C ALA A 120 9.01 -0.95 10.08
N LEU A 121 10.07 -0.82 10.88
CA LEU A 121 11.30 -1.60 10.69
C LEU A 121 11.09 -3.07 11.08
N HIS A 122 10.27 -3.32 12.10
CA HIS A 122 9.93 -4.66 12.52
C HIS A 122 9.11 -5.40 11.43
N GLU A 123 8.05 -4.78 10.95
CA GLU A 123 7.18 -5.33 9.91
C GLU A 123 7.93 -5.57 8.58
N VAL A 124 8.77 -4.61 8.17
CA VAL A 124 9.61 -4.79 6.98
C VAL A 124 10.57 -5.96 7.14
N ALA A 125 11.18 -6.14 8.32
CA ALA A 125 12.08 -7.26 8.58
C ALA A 125 11.35 -8.61 8.48
N LEU A 126 10.13 -8.71 9.02
CA LEU A 126 9.30 -9.91 8.93
C LEU A 126 8.90 -10.21 7.49
N ASP A 127 8.35 -9.24 6.75
CA ASP A 127 7.96 -9.43 5.36
C ASP A 127 9.14 -9.87 4.46
N LEU A 128 10.34 -9.31 4.68
CA LEU A 128 11.54 -9.73 3.96
C LEU A 128 11.95 -11.18 4.30
N ALA A 129 11.87 -11.55 5.59
CA ALA A 129 12.16 -12.92 6.03
C ALA A 129 11.14 -13.93 5.47
N GLU A 130 9.91 -13.52 5.24
CA GLU A 130 8.83 -14.29 4.64
C GLU A 130 8.93 -14.40 3.12
N GLY A 131 9.78 -13.63 2.47
CA GLY A 131 10.07 -13.72 1.04
C GLY A 131 9.53 -12.57 0.18
N ALA A 132 9.34 -11.37 0.75
CA ALA A 132 9.08 -10.17 -0.05
C ALA A 132 10.32 -9.81 -0.90
N ASP A 133 10.11 -9.53 -2.19
CA ASP A 133 11.17 -9.05 -3.09
C ASP A 133 11.36 -7.52 -2.99
N MET A 134 10.31 -6.81 -2.64
CA MET A 134 10.23 -5.36 -2.55
C MET A 134 9.28 -4.97 -1.43
N VAL A 135 9.49 -3.78 -0.86
CA VAL A 135 8.66 -3.26 0.23
C VAL A 135 8.09 -1.90 -0.10
N MET A 136 6.97 -1.54 0.51
CA MET A 136 6.28 -0.28 0.28
C MET A 136 5.88 0.40 1.58
N VAL A 137 6.07 1.72 1.62
CA VAL A 137 5.57 2.61 2.67
C VAL A 137 4.31 3.33 2.14
N LYS A 138 3.25 3.35 2.93
CA LYS A 138 1.97 3.99 2.59
C LYS A 138 1.35 4.63 3.84
N PRO A 139 0.96 5.89 3.81
CA PRO A 139 1.07 6.91 2.75
C PRO A 139 2.50 7.35 2.41
N GLY A 140 2.64 8.32 1.48
CA GLY A 140 3.89 8.81 0.95
C GLY A 140 4.45 10.01 1.70
N MET A 141 4.05 11.23 1.33
CA MET A 141 4.66 12.48 1.79
C MET A 141 4.70 12.63 3.32
N PRO A 142 3.65 12.27 4.10
CA PRO A 142 3.70 12.37 5.56
C PRO A 142 4.64 11.37 6.24
N TYR A 143 5.17 10.38 5.50
CA TYR A 143 5.98 9.27 6.02
C TYR A 143 7.33 9.12 5.31
N LEU A 144 7.90 10.22 4.79
CA LEU A 144 9.21 10.21 4.13
C LEU A 144 10.36 9.84 5.07
N ASP A 145 10.22 10.11 6.36
CA ASP A 145 11.12 9.66 7.42
C ASP A 145 11.14 8.12 7.49
N ILE A 146 9.97 7.47 7.37
CA ILE A 146 9.86 6.01 7.34
C ILE A 146 10.50 5.44 6.07
N VAL A 147 10.25 6.06 4.91
CA VAL A 147 10.90 5.67 3.64
C VAL A 147 12.41 5.70 3.80
N ARG A 148 12.95 6.77 4.40
CA ARG A 148 14.38 6.93 4.64
C ARG A 148 14.93 5.86 5.57
N ARG A 149 14.26 5.62 6.70
CA ARG A 149 14.66 4.61 7.69
C ARG A 149 14.67 3.21 7.08
N VAL A 150 13.62 2.82 6.36
CA VAL A 150 13.52 1.51 5.69
C VAL A 150 14.64 1.34 4.67
N LYS A 151 14.83 2.33 3.79
CA LYS A 151 15.87 2.27 2.75
C LYS A 151 17.28 2.18 3.31
N GLU A 152 17.59 2.93 4.35
CA GLU A 152 18.92 2.89 4.99
C GLU A 152 19.18 1.59 5.72
N THR A 153 18.16 1.03 6.37
CA THR A 153 18.29 -0.18 7.18
C THR A 153 18.42 -1.43 6.32
N PHE A 154 17.55 -1.60 5.33
CA PHE A 154 17.43 -2.87 4.59
C PHE A 154 18.09 -2.83 3.22
N LYS A 155 18.24 -1.67 2.60
CA LYS A 155 18.87 -1.49 1.26
C LYS A 155 18.19 -2.30 0.13
N VAL A 156 16.95 -2.69 0.33
CA VAL A 156 16.11 -3.39 -0.65
C VAL A 156 15.37 -2.40 -1.55
N PRO A 157 14.77 -2.85 -2.66
CA PRO A 157 13.86 -2.01 -3.43
C PRO A 157 12.70 -1.52 -2.57
N THR A 158 12.64 -0.20 -2.37
CA THR A 158 11.68 0.46 -1.48
C THR A 158 10.77 1.36 -2.29
N TYR A 159 9.48 1.11 -2.22
CA TYR A 159 8.44 1.88 -2.90
C TYR A 159 7.69 2.77 -1.92
N VAL A 160 7.05 3.79 -2.47
CA VAL A 160 6.18 4.68 -1.70
C VAL A 160 4.87 4.90 -2.45
N TYR A 161 3.77 4.98 -1.72
CA TYR A 161 2.46 5.28 -2.29
C TYR A 161 2.02 6.69 -1.90
N GLN A 162 2.01 7.62 -2.86
CA GLN A 162 1.36 8.92 -2.73
C GLN A 162 -0.14 8.73 -2.88
N VAL A 163 -0.86 8.76 -1.74
CA VAL A 163 -2.27 8.34 -1.67
C VAL A 163 -3.25 9.41 -2.12
N SER A 164 -4.53 9.05 -2.20
CA SER A 164 -5.61 9.87 -2.73
C SER A 164 -5.79 11.21 -2.01
N GLY A 165 -5.60 11.25 -0.68
CA GLY A 165 -5.66 12.50 0.09
C GLY A 165 -4.50 13.44 -0.23
N GLU A 166 -3.31 12.91 -0.46
CA GLU A 166 -2.14 13.70 -0.89
C GLU A 166 -2.38 14.28 -2.29
N TYR A 167 -2.89 13.45 -3.21
CA TYR A 167 -3.31 13.89 -4.53
C TYR A 167 -4.36 15.00 -4.46
N ALA A 168 -5.44 14.78 -3.70
CA ALA A 168 -6.54 15.75 -3.55
C ALA A 168 -6.06 17.07 -2.96
N MET A 169 -5.16 17.04 -1.99
CA MET A 169 -4.58 18.23 -1.36
C MET A 169 -3.81 19.09 -2.37
N LEU A 170 -2.93 18.47 -3.18
CA LEU A 170 -2.17 19.18 -4.22
C LEU A 170 -3.10 19.71 -5.32
N LYS A 171 -4.06 18.92 -5.78
CA LYS A 171 -5.06 19.34 -6.78
C LYS A 171 -5.90 20.51 -6.29
N ALA A 172 -6.40 20.48 -5.06
CA ALA A 172 -7.20 21.54 -4.49
C ALA A 172 -6.41 22.85 -4.37
N ALA A 173 -5.16 22.80 -3.91
CA ALA A 173 -4.31 23.97 -3.82
C ALA A 173 -4.02 24.60 -5.20
N ALA A 174 -3.77 23.74 -6.20
CA ALA A 174 -3.54 24.17 -7.58
C ALA A 174 -4.80 24.79 -8.20
N GLN A 175 -5.96 24.16 -8.03
CA GLN A 175 -7.24 24.67 -8.55
C GLN A 175 -7.64 26.03 -7.96
N ASN A 176 -7.25 26.30 -6.71
CA ASN A 176 -7.44 27.60 -6.09
C ASN A 176 -6.37 28.65 -6.46
N GLY A 177 -5.40 28.29 -7.30
CA GLY A 177 -4.32 29.18 -7.72
C GLY A 177 -3.29 29.49 -6.64
N TRP A 178 -3.23 28.70 -5.57
CA TRP A 178 -2.30 28.90 -4.47
C TRP A 178 -0.91 28.32 -4.74
N LEU A 179 -0.86 27.27 -5.55
CA LEU A 179 0.37 26.56 -5.93
C LEU A 179 0.38 26.29 -7.45
N ASP A 180 1.57 26.27 -8.03
CA ASP A 180 1.78 25.72 -9.37
C ASP A 180 1.72 24.18 -9.31
N GLU A 181 0.76 23.59 -10.02
CA GLU A 181 0.53 22.14 -9.98
C GLU A 181 1.76 21.34 -10.42
N ARG A 182 2.29 21.68 -11.60
CA ARG A 182 3.43 20.93 -12.18
C ARG A 182 4.65 21.00 -11.27
N ALA A 183 5.00 22.19 -10.82
CA ALA A 183 6.16 22.41 -9.96
C ALA A 183 6.02 21.63 -8.64
N CYS A 184 4.89 21.78 -7.94
CA CYS A 184 4.68 21.13 -6.65
C CYS A 184 4.57 19.59 -6.75
N VAL A 185 3.93 19.07 -7.79
CA VAL A 185 3.87 17.62 -8.02
C VAL A 185 5.25 17.06 -8.28
N LEU A 186 6.03 17.65 -9.21
CA LEU A 186 7.39 17.18 -9.50
C LEU A 186 8.31 17.29 -8.27
N GLU A 187 8.19 18.34 -7.47
CA GLU A 187 8.95 18.50 -6.23
C GLU A 187 8.56 17.44 -5.19
N SER A 188 7.27 17.12 -5.05
CA SER A 188 6.80 16.06 -4.16
C SER A 188 7.35 14.68 -4.55
N LEU A 189 7.38 14.37 -5.85
CA LEU A 189 7.97 13.13 -6.36
C LEU A 189 9.48 13.11 -6.15
N LEU A 190 10.16 14.25 -6.34
CA LEU A 190 11.58 14.39 -6.05
C LEU A 190 11.88 14.22 -4.54
N ALA A 191 10.99 14.70 -3.66
CA ALA A 191 11.12 14.49 -2.22
C ALA A 191 11.04 13.00 -1.86
N CYS A 192 10.14 12.23 -2.48
CA CYS A 192 10.09 10.77 -2.34
C CYS A 192 11.40 10.10 -2.80
N ARG A 193 11.94 10.49 -3.95
CA ARG A 193 13.24 10.01 -4.45
C ARG A 193 14.38 10.36 -3.50
N ARG A 194 14.42 11.58 -3.01
CA ARG A 194 15.43 12.05 -2.04
C ARG A 194 15.36 11.27 -0.72
N ALA A 195 14.17 10.87 -0.29
CA ALA A 195 13.99 10.01 0.88
C ALA A 195 14.51 8.58 0.65
N GLY A 196 14.71 8.16 -0.60
CA GLY A 196 15.29 6.87 -0.94
C GLY A 196 14.35 5.91 -1.67
N ALA A 197 13.17 6.38 -2.10
CA ALA A 197 12.26 5.55 -2.88
C ALA A 197 12.85 5.17 -4.25
N ASP A 198 12.81 3.88 -4.59
CA ASP A 198 13.19 3.36 -5.90
C ASP A 198 12.04 3.50 -6.90
N GLY A 199 10.80 3.44 -6.42
CA GLY A 199 9.59 3.65 -7.21
C GLY A 199 8.52 4.37 -6.42
N ILE A 200 7.61 5.05 -7.14
CA ILE A 200 6.54 5.85 -6.55
C ILE A 200 5.22 5.50 -7.25
N LEU A 201 4.24 5.03 -6.48
CA LEU A 201 2.88 4.90 -6.94
C LEU A 201 2.17 6.24 -6.71
N SER A 202 1.60 6.82 -7.75
CA SER A 202 0.97 8.13 -7.68
C SER A 202 -0.16 8.28 -8.69
N TYR A 203 -1.21 8.98 -8.31
CA TYR A 203 -2.28 9.40 -9.24
C TYR A 203 -1.78 10.43 -10.27
N PHE A 204 -0.64 11.06 -10.04
CA PHE A 204 0.03 11.95 -10.99
C PHE A 204 0.93 11.24 -11.99
N ALA A 205 1.05 9.91 -11.97
CA ALA A 205 2.07 9.18 -12.73
C ALA A 205 2.05 9.51 -14.23
N LEU A 206 0.87 9.55 -14.86
CA LEU A 206 0.72 9.88 -16.29
C LEU A 206 1.12 11.33 -16.57
N ALA A 207 0.59 12.29 -15.82
CA ALA A 207 0.91 13.70 -15.98
C ALA A 207 2.41 13.97 -15.75
N ALA A 208 3.01 13.36 -14.73
CA ALA A 208 4.43 13.49 -14.46
C ALA A 208 5.28 12.93 -15.61
N ALA A 209 4.90 11.79 -16.18
CA ALA A 209 5.60 11.21 -17.34
C ALA A 209 5.55 12.14 -18.56
N GLU A 210 4.40 12.73 -18.87
CA GLU A 210 4.23 13.70 -19.95
C GLU A 210 5.09 14.97 -19.72
N TRP A 211 5.06 15.50 -18.48
CA TRP A 211 5.84 16.70 -18.14
C TRP A 211 7.35 16.45 -18.23
N LEU A 212 7.83 15.30 -17.79
CA LEU A 212 9.24 14.95 -17.88
C LEU A 212 9.70 14.71 -19.33
N ALA A 213 8.88 14.07 -20.15
CA ALA A 213 9.18 13.87 -21.57
C ALA A 213 9.23 15.19 -22.36
N SER A 214 8.42 16.20 -21.99
CA SER A 214 8.40 17.51 -22.66
C SER A 214 9.59 18.42 -22.32
N THR A 215 10.42 18.03 -21.34
CA THR A 215 11.61 18.79 -20.91
C THR A 215 12.93 18.14 -21.31
N ALA A 216 12.89 16.98 -21.95
CA ALA A 216 14.04 16.28 -22.52
C ALA A 216 14.20 16.67 -23.99
#